data_f7f31375997e44c0bc6fdf9241670af7
#
_entry.id   f7f31375997e44c0bc6fdf9241670af7
#
_cell.length_a   1.000
_cell.length_b   1.000
_cell.length_c   1.000
_cell.angle_alpha   90.00
_cell.angle_beta   90.00
_cell.angle_gamma   90.00
#
_symmetry.space_group_name_H-M   'P 1'
#
loop_
_entity.id
_entity.type
_entity.pdbx_description
1 polymer ?
#
loop_
_entity_poly.entity_id
_entity_poly.type
_entity_poly.pdbx_seq_one_letter_code
_entity_poly.pdbx_strand_id
1 'polypeptide(L)'
;MDYASEYRYKNPYIDEDTLLVTISQSGETADTLAALRYANDKGYLGSLAICNVPTSSLARESDFLLLTNAGPEIGVASTKAFTTQLTALMLLTLSLAKASGKNPRLRGRIIKALRLLPEKISEALALKSEILE
;
A
#
# COMPACT_ATOMS: atom_id res chain seq x y z
N MET A 1 1.70 -9.89 9.10
CA MET A 1 0.67 -9.41 8.16
C MET A 1 -0.59 -10.22 8.39
N ASP A 2 -1.73 -9.56 8.53
CA ASP A 2 -3.02 -10.16 8.86
C ASP A 2 -4.10 -9.71 7.89
N TYR A 3 -5.16 -10.50 7.76
CA TYR A 3 -6.39 -10.05 7.13
C TYR A 3 -7.17 -9.16 8.09
N ALA A 4 -7.68 -8.03 7.63
CA ALA A 4 -8.40 -7.07 8.45
C ALA A 4 -9.63 -7.68 9.15
N SER A 5 -10.33 -8.60 8.48
CA SER A 5 -11.47 -9.36 9.04
C SER A 5 -11.11 -10.23 10.25
N GLU A 6 -9.84 -10.66 10.36
CA GLU A 6 -9.35 -11.50 11.43
C GLU A 6 -8.60 -10.73 12.53
N TYR A 7 -7.97 -9.61 12.16
CA TYR A 7 -7.06 -8.87 13.03
C TYR A 7 -7.70 -8.50 14.38
N ARG A 8 -8.94 -8.01 14.38
CA ARG A 8 -9.63 -7.57 15.60
C ARG A 8 -9.96 -8.70 16.58
N TYR A 9 -9.91 -9.95 16.11
CA TYR A 9 -10.17 -11.14 16.96
C TYR A 9 -8.88 -11.77 17.49
N LYS A 10 -7.74 -11.36 16.95
CA LYS A 10 -6.42 -11.73 17.44
C LYS A 10 -6.01 -10.69 18.47
N ASN A 11 -5.69 -10.98 19.65
CA ASN A 11 -5.14 -10.01 20.61
C ASN A 11 -3.61 -9.93 20.42
N PRO A 12 -3.12 -9.25 19.37
CA PRO A 12 -1.70 -9.25 19.04
C PRO A 12 -0.90 -8.53 20.12
N TYR A 13 0.29 -9.04 20.41
CA TYR A 13 1.26 -8.27 21.14
C TYR A 13 1.75 -7.11 20.24
N ILE A 14 1.69 -5.91 20.78
CA ILE A 14 2.08 -4.69 20.07
C ILE A 14 3.21 -4.05 20.85
N ASP A 15 4.32 -3.83 20.16
CA ASP A 15 5.42 -3.00 20.67
C ASP A 15 5.07 -1.54 20.40
N GLU A 16 5.40 -0.65 21.35
CA GLU A 16 5.14 0.79 21.27
C GLU A 16 5.82 1.47 20.06
N ASP A 17 6.88 0.86 19.52
CA ASP A 17 7.55 1.32 18.29
C ASP A 17 6.95 0.73 16.99
N THR A 18 5.78 0.11 17.07
CA THR A 18 5.13 -0.53 15.92
C THR A 18 4.22 0.43 15.16
N LEU A 19 4.47 0.61 13.86
CA LEU A 19 3.57 1.33 12.94
C LEU A 19 2.51 0.38 12.38
N LEU A 20 1.23 0.73 12.52
CA LEU A 20 0.14 0.03 11.83
C LEU A 20 0.10 0.48 10.36
N VAL A 21 0.10 -0.46 9.42
CA VAL A 21 -0.11 -0.17 7.99
C VAL A 21 -1.37 -0.86 7.52
N THR A 22 -2.35 -0.08 7.08
CA THR A 22 -3.60 -0.56 6.48
C THR A 22 -3.58 -0.36 4.97
N ILE A 23 -4.11 -1.34 4.22
CA ILE A 23 -4.13 -1.31 2.76
C ILE A 23 -5.55 -1.56 2.28
N SER A 24 -6.09 -0.64 1.49
CA SER A 24 -7.42 -0.76 0.88
C SER A 24 -7.45 0.02 -0.44
N GLN A 25 -8.15 -0.47 -1.44
CA GLN A 25 -8.33 0.29 -2.68
C GLN A 25 -9.27 1.48 -2.45
N SER A 26 -10.47 1.24 -1.96
CA SER A 26 -11.49 2.27 -1.74
C SER A 26 -11.27 3.11 -0.48
N GLY A 27 -10.60 2.52 0.52
CA GLY A 27 -10.52 3.09 1.86
C GLY A 27 -11.85 3.08 2.65
N GLU A 28 -12.84 2.34 2.16
CA GLU A 28 -14.17 2.21 2.77
C GLU A 28 -14.50 0.75 3.15
N THR A 29 -13.53 -0.15 3.06
CA THR A 29 -13.72 -1.57 3.43
C THR A 29 -13.99 -1.68 4.93
N ALA A 30 -15.18 -2.18 5.28
CA ALA A 30 -15.68 -2.22 6.66
C ALA A 30 -14.69 -2.92 7.61
N ASP A 31 -14.15 -4.06 7.22
CA ASP A 31 -13.20 -4.80 8.06
C ASP A 31 -11.88 -4.04 8.25
N THR A 32 -11.40 -3.33 7.21
CA THR A 32 -10.17 -2.53 7.31
C THR A 32 -10.36 -1.33 8.25
N LEU A 33 -11.50 -0.66 8.16
CA LEU A 33 -11.86 0.42 9.09
C LEU A 33 -12.02 -0.09 10.52
N ALA A 34 -12.69 -1.21 10.70
CA ALA A 34 -12.84 -1.82 12.01
C ALA A 34 -11.47 -2.23 12.61
N ALA A 35 -10.56 -2.75 11.79
CA ALA A 35 -9.20 -3.07 12.22
C ALA A 35 -8.40 -1.83 12.63
N LEU A 36 -8.48 -0.74 11.85
CA LEU A 36 -7.85 0.54 12.19
C LEU A 36 -8.37 1.08 13.53
N ARG A 37 -9.69 1.17 13.69
CA ARG A 37 -10.34 1.67 14.90
C ARG A 37 -9.99 0.83 16.13
N TYR A 38 -9.99 -0.51 15.98
CA TYR A 38 -9.55 -1.41 17.03
C TYR A 38 -8.08 -1.19 17.42
N ALA A 39 -7.22 -0.89 16.46
CA ALA A 39 -5.81 -0.66 16.69
C ALA A 39 -5.51 0.68 17.35
N ASN A 40 -6.32 1.72 17.13
CA ASN A 40 -6.11 3.05 17.70
C ASN A 40 -6.03 3.04 19.25
N ASP A 41 -6.72 2.09 19.88
CA ASP A 41 -6.71 1.94 21.36
C ASP A 41 -5.62 0.97 21.86
N LYS A 42 -4.73 0.49 20.99
CA LYS A 42 -3.77 -0.58 21.32
C LYS A 42 -2.33 -0.12 21.52
N GLY A 43 -2.06 1.18 21.44
CA GLY A 43 -0.72 1.73 21.71
C GLY A 43 0.27 1.59 20.55
N TYR A 44 -0.20 1.53 19.32
CA TYR A 44 0.67 1.69 18.15
C TYR A 44 1.34 3.07 18.13
N LEU A 45 2.54 3.14 17.58
CA LEU A 45 3.24 4.42 17.34
C LEU A 45 2.42 5.36 16.45
N GLY A 46 1.62 4.81 15.56
CA GLY A 46 0.74 5.52 14.65
C GLY A 46 0.20 4.58 13.57
N SER A 47 -0.63 5.12 12.71
CA SER A 47 -1.29 4.42 11.61
C SER A 47 -0.97 5.05 10.26
N LEU A 48 -0.68 4.22 9.25
CA LEU A 48 -0.48 4.62 7.86
C LEU A 48 -1.50 3.91 6.97
N ALA A 49 -2.32 4.68 6.26
CA ALA A 49 -3.19 4.14 5.22
C ALA A 49 -2.50 4.16 3.85
N ILE A 50 -2.55 3.04 3.15
CA ILE A 50 -2.23 2.95 1.71
C ILE A 50 -3.56 2.76 0.99
N CYS A 51 -4.08 3.80 0.33
CA CYS A 51 -5.35 3.73 -0.38
C CYS A 51 -5.37 4.60 -1.64
N ASN A 52 -6.42 4.45 -2.45
CA ASN A 52 -6.54 5.18 -3.72
C ASN A 52 -7.45 6.41 -3.63
N VAL A 53 -8.32 6.47 -2.63
CA VAL A 53 -9.33 7.55 -2.48
C VAL A 53 -8.95 8.47 -1.34
N PRO A 54 -8.54 9.72 -1.64
CA PRO A 54 -8.02 10.65 -0.63
C PRO A 54 -9.07 11.13 0.37
N THR A 55 -10.35 11.05 0.02
CA THR A 55 -11.49 11.48 0.85
C THR A 55 -12.14 10.32 1.60
N SER A 56 -11.58 9.12 1.52
CA SER A 56 -12.12 7.94 2.19
C SER A 56 -12.04 8.02 3.72
N SER A 57 -12.85 7.22 4.39
CA SER A 57 -12.85 7.11 5.84
C SER A 57 -11.47 6.64 6.35
N LEU A 58 -10.85 5.69 5.67
CA LEU A 58 -9.52 5.21 6.02
C LEU A 58 -8.46 6.33 5.96
N ALA A 59 -8.53 7.18 4.91
CA ALA A 59 -7.63 8.31 4.76
C ALA A 59 -7.82 9.39 5.84
N ARG A 60 -9.05 9.59 6.29
CA ARG A 60 -9.38 10.59 7.34
C ARG A 60 -9.06 10.11 8.75
N GLU A 61 -9.15 8.81 9.00
CA GLU A 61 -8.99 8.23 10.33
C GLU A 61 -7.56 7.76 10.62
N SER A 62 -6.67 7.74 9.61
CA SER A 62 -5.25 7.37 9.79
C SER A 62 -4.37 8.60 10.01
N ASP A 63 -3.28 8.44 10.79
CA ASP A 63 -2.32 9.53 11.06
C ASP A 63 -1.53 9.92 9.81
N PHE A 64 -1.23 8.94 8.96
CA PHE A 64 -0.49 9.13 7.72
C PHE A 64 -1.21 8.51 6.54
N LEU A 65 -1.02 9.10 5.36
CA LEU A 65 -1.65 8.67 4.11
C LEU A 65 -0.61 8.53 3.00
N LEU A 66 -0.62 7.38 2.32
CA LEU A 66 0.12 7.14 1.09
C LEU A 66 -0.88 6.79 -0.02
N LEU A 67 -1.12 7.74 -0.92
CA LEU A 67 -2.03 7.55 -2.05
C LEU A 67 -1.37 6.73 -3.16
N THR A 68 -2.11 5.78 -3.71
CA THR A 68 -1.65 4.95 -4.83
C THR A 68 -1.81 5.66 -6.18
N ASN A 69 -2.68 6.68 -6.26
CA ASN A 69 -2.94 7.46 -7.47
C ASN A 69 -3.27 6.60 -8.72
N ALA A 70 -3.93 5.46 -8.52
CA ALA A 70 -4.28 4.53 -9.60
C ALA A 70 -5.42 5.05 -10.50
N GLY A 71 -6.06 6.17 -10.13
CA GLY A 71 -7.29 6.63 -10.77
C GLY A 71 -8.49 5.72 -10.46
N PRO A 72 -9.66 5.97 -11.09
CA PRO A 72 -10.87 5.18 -10.83
C PRO A 72 -10.66 3.70 -11.20
N GLU A 73 -11.07 2.79 -10.33
CA GLU A 73 -11.17 1.36 -10.60
C GLU A 73 -12.62 1.04 -10.97
N ILE A 74 -12.86 0.55 -12.19
CA ILE A 74 -14.22 0.29 -12.71
C ILE A 74 -14.60 -1.17 -12.51
N GLY A 75 -13.62 -2.07 -12.47
CA GLY A 75 -13.83 -3.51 -12.26
C GLY A 75 -14.13 -3.86 -10.81
N VAL A 76 -14.90 -4.93 -10.60
CA VAL A 76 -15.10 -5.52 -9.27
C VAL A 76 -13.79 -6.11 -8.74
N ALA A 77 -13.05 -6.80 -9.61
CA ALA A 77 -11.71 -7.30 -9.29
C ALA A 77 -10.68 -6.17 -9.39
N SER A 78 -9.86 -6.04 -8.36
CA SER A 78 -8.77 -5.07 -8.34
C SER A 78 -7.66 -5.49 -9.32
N THR A 79 -7.34 -4.63 -10.28
CA THR A 79 -6.29 -4.86 -11.28
C THR A 79 -5.14 -3.87 -11.10
N LYS A 80 -5.24 -2.70 -11.70
CA LYS A 80 -4.22 -1.64 -11.57
C LYS A 80 -4.01 -1.18 -10.12
N ALA A 81 -5.08 -1.19 -9.30
CA ALA A 81 -4.96 -0.83 -7.89
C ALA A 81 -4.04 -1.78 -7.13
N PHE A 82 -4.05 -3.08 -7.42
CA PHE A 82 -3.13 -4.05 -6.83
C PHE A 82 -1.67 -3.73 -7.15
N THR A 83 -1.34 -3.49 -8.42
CA THR A 83 0.03 -3.17 -8.83
C THR A 83 0.53 -1.84 -8.25
N THR A 84 -0.35 -0.85 -8.15
CA THR A 84 0.01 0.44 -7.52
C THR A 84 0.18 0.32 -6.00
N GLN A 85 -0.57 -0.55 -5.32
CA GLN A 85 -0.36 -0.87 -3.90
C GLN A 85 1.01 -1.54 -3.68
N LEU A 86 1.41 -2.49 -4.54
CA LEU A 86 2.75 -3.08 -4.49
C LEU A 86 3.85 -2.03 -4.68
N THR A 87 3.64 -1.10 -5.61
CA THR A 87 4.56 0.03 -5.84
C THR A 87 4.65 0.93 -4.61
N ALA A 88 3.51 1.26 -3.98
CA ALA A 88 3.46 2.06 -2.76
C ALA A 88 4.21 1.38 -1.60
N LEU A 89 4.01 0.08 -1.41
CA LEU A 89 4.75 -0.71 -0.41
C LEU A 89 6.27 -0.73 -0.69
N MET A 90 6.67 -0.83 -1.95
CA MET A 90 8.08 -0.75 -2.34
C MET A 90 8.66 0.63 -2.01
N LEU A 91 7.93 1.71 -2.32
CA LEU A 91 8.36 3.08 -2.00
C LEU A 91 8.46 3.31 -0.49
N LEU A 92 7.50 2.80 0.29
CA LEU A 92 7.56 2.83 1.75
C LEU A 92 8.81 2.10 2.26
N THR A 93 9.05 0.88 1.78
CA THR A 93 10.24 0.08 2.14
C THR A 93 11.54 0.81 1.82
N LEU A 94 11.63 1.44 0.63
CA LEU A 94 12.80 2.23 0.23
C LEU A 94 13.01 3.46 1.12
N SER A 95 11.91 4.09 1.55
CA SER A 95 11.94 5.26 2.45
C SER A 95 12.43 4.86 3.83
N LEU A 96 11.92 3.78 4.39
CA LEU A 96 12.36 3.23 5.69
C LEU A 96 13.83 2.77 5.63
N ALA A 97 14.23 2.09 4.56
CA ALA A 97 15.63 1.70 4.34
C ALA A 97 16.56 2.91 4.18
N LYS A 98 16.06 4.02 3.63
CA LYS A 98 16.81 5.29 3.57
C LYS A 98 16.99 5.89 4.97
N ALA A 99 15.92 5.99 5.73
CA ALA A 99 15.95 6.54 7.08
C ALA A 99 16.88 5.74 8.01
N SER A 100 16.90 4.41 7.88
CA SER A 100 17.78 3.53 8.66
C SER A 100 19.19 3.33 8.09
N GLY A 101 19.56 4.05 7.02
CA GLY A 101 20.90 3.98 6.41
C GLY A 101 21.22 2.64 5.71
N LYS A 102 20.22 1.75 5.56
CA LYS A 102 20.42 0.37 5.06
C LYS A 102 20.52 0.29 3.53
N ASN A 103 21.41 -0.57 3.06
CA ASN A 103 21.51 -1.04 1.65
C ASN A 103 21.48 0.06 0.56
N PRO A 104 22.34 1.11 0.61
CA PRO A 104 22.24 2.23 -0.33
C PRO A 104 22.40 1.82 -1.80
N ARG A 105 23.26 0.83 -2.10
CA ARG A 105 23.45 0.32 -3.48
C ARG A 105 22.22 -0.38 -4.02
N LEU A 106 21.61 -1.29 -3.22
CA LEU A 106 20.40 -2.00 -3.62
C LEU A 106 19.23 -1.03 -3.80
N ARG A 107 19.08 -0.08 -2.88
CA ARG A 107 18.08 0.98 -2.96
C ARG A 107 18.19 1.80 -4.25
N GLY A 108 19.41 2.22 -4.64
CA GLY A 108 19.64 2.94 -5.89
C GLY A 108 19.25 2.11 -7.13
N ARG A 109 19.55 0.82 -7.15
CA ARG A 109 19.15 -0.10 -8.23
C ARG A 109 17.63 -0.21 -8.36
N ILE A 110 16.93 -0.39 -7.24
CA ILE A 110 15.46 -0.51 -7.24
C ILE A 110 14.81 0.80 -7.69
N ILE A 111 15.28 1.95 -7.21
CA ILE A 111 14.76 3.26 -7.64
C ILE A 111 14.94 3.44 -9.16
N LYS A 112 16.11 3.06 -9.71
CA LYS A 112 16.33 3.11 -11.16
C LYS A 112 15.36 2.20 -11.91
N ALA A 113 15.15 0.98 -11.44
CA ALA A 113 14.19 0.04 -12.06
C ALA A 113 12.75 0.58 -12.01
N LEU A 114 12.30 1.13 -10.88
CA LEU A 114 10.97 1.73 -10.75
C LEU A 114 10.76 2.91 -11.71
N ARG A 115 11.79 3.72 -11.95
CA ARG A 115 11.70 4.83 -12.91
C ARG A 115 11.55 4.38 -14.37
N LEU A 116 12.08 3.21 -14.70
CA LEU A 116 11.96 2.61 -16.03
C LEU A 116 10.67 1.78 -16.21
N LEU A 117 9.97 1.49 -15.11
CA LEU A 117 8.79 0.63 -15.14
C LEU A 117 7.67 1.12 -16.06
N PRO A 118 7.32 2.43 -16.13
CA PRO A 118 6.28 2.91 -17.06
C PRO A 118 6.61 2.62 -18.53
N GLU A 119 7.88 2.80 -18.94
CA GLU A 119 8.36 2.49 -20.28
C GLU A 119 8.22 0.99 -20.59
N LYS A 120 8.67 0.14 -19.66
CA LYS A 120 8.57 -1.32 -19.79
C LYS A 120 7.12 -1.84 -19.83
N ILE A 121 6.22 -1.21 -19.09
CA ILE A 121 4.79 -1.52 -19.17
C ILE A 121 4.24 -1.12 -20.55
N SER A 122 4.62 0.05 -21.06
CA SER A 122 4.20 0.50 -22.39
C SER A 122 4.70 -0.43 -23.50
N GLU A 123 5.95 -0.88 -23.43
CA GLU A 123 6.52 -1.89 -24.33
C GLU A 123 5.71 -3.21 -24.29
N ALA A 124 5.40 -3.70 -23.09
CA ALA A 124 4.63 -4.92 -22.92
C ALA A 124 3.19 -4.79 -23.46
N LEU A 125 2.57 -3.64 -23.27
CA LEU A 125 1.22 -3.37 -23.81
C LEU A 125 1.20 -3.27 -25.35
N ALA A 126 2.29 -2.87 -25.98
CA ALA A 126 2.42 -2.82 -27.42
C ALA A 126 2.37 -4.22 -28.07
N LEU A 127 2.71 -5.28 -27.32
CA LEU A 127 2.63 -6.67 -27.79
C LEU A 127 1.20 -7.23 -27.84
N LYS A 128 0.19 -6.43 -27.44
CA LYS A 128 -1.20 -6.89 -27.38
C LYS A 128 -1.73 -7.44 -28.72
N SER A 129 -1.37 -6.82 -29.83
CA SER A 129 -1.76 -7.28 -31.17
C SER A 129 -1.19 -8.66 -31.53
N GLU A 130 0.04 -8.94 -31.11
CA GLU A 130 0.72 -10.20 -31.37
C GLU A 130 0.19 -11.36 -30.49
N ILE A 131 -0.42 -11.04 -29.35
CA ILE A 131 -0.97 -12.03 -28.40
C ILE A 131 -2.42 -12.42 -28.77
N LEU A 132 -3.15 -11.55 -29.49
CA LEU A 132 -4.54 -11.75 -29.83
C LEU A 132 -4.73 -12.48 -31.21
N GLU A 133 -3.66 -12.76 -31.94
CA GLU A 133 -3.62 -13.64 -33.09
C GLU A 133 -3.38 -15.10 -32.68
#